data_9566301d0bad5841ed5b8128f13c3748
#
_entry.id   9566301d0bad5841ed5b8128f13c3748
#
_cell.length_a   1.000
_cell.length_b   1.000
_cell.length_c   1.000
_cell.angle_alpha   90.00
_cell.angle_beta   90.00
_cell.angle_gamma   90.00
#
_symmetry.space_group_name_H-M   'P 1'
#
loop_
_entity.id
_entity.type
_entity.pdbx_description
1 polymer ?
#
loop_
_entity_poly.entity_id
_entity_poly.type
_entity_poly.pdbx_seq_one_letter_code
_entity_poly.pdbx_strand_id
1 'polypeptide(L)'
;GLARPAVAVMTSGSAVANAHPAVVEADAAGVPLIILSADRPHALVNTGASQTTVQTGIFGAATRYQADLGDTNASDAVANQVRRAVAAASGRLSLDPGPVHLNVRLAPPLAPAAPWQVPHLEPKTHWLRARKPLEKQLNGVTVSQVGCRLGLDPARRGVIVVGDNDDAELAHFAASLAHAWGWP
;
A
#
# COMPACT_ATOMS: atom_id res chain seq x y z
N GLY A 1 -7.44 -5.12 -11.75
CA GLY A 1 -8.01 -5.04 -10.39
C GLY A 1 -6.95 -4.54 -9.42
N LEU A 2 -7.36 -3.90 -8.30
CA LEU A 2 -6.41 -3.49 -7.27
C LEU A 2 -5.64 -4.72 -6.77
N ALA A 3 -4.33 -4.71 -6.91
CA ALA A 3 -3.47 -5.78 -6.41
C ALA A 3 -3.65 -5.93 -4.89
N ARG A 4 -3.70 -7.17 -4.41
CA ARG A 4 -3.73 -7.44 -2.97
C ARG A 4 -2.32 -7.28 -2.43
N PRO A 5 -2.12 -6.52 -1.34
CA PRO A 5 -0.80 -6.42 -0.75
C PRO A 5 -0.31 -7.77 -0.22
N ALA A 6 0.94 -8.09 -0.51
CA ALA A 6 1.64 -9.16 0.21
C ALA A 6 1.98 -8.68 1.62
N VAL A 7 2.03 -9.60 2.58
CA VAL A 7 2.41 -9.29 3.97
C VAL A 7 3.67 -10.07 4.32
N ALA A 8 4.73 -9.36 4.70
CA ALA A 8 5.95 -9.94 5.22
C ALA A 8 6.02 -9.71 6.74
N VAL A 9 5.97 -10.79 7.51
CA VAL A 9 6.06 -10.75 8.97
C VAL A 9 7.49 -11.11 9.39
N MET A 10 8.08 -10.32 10.26
CA MET A 10 9.46 -10.53 10.67
C MET A 10 9.70 -10.17 12.15
N THR A 11 10.76 -10.73 12.68
CA THR A 11 11.24 -10.42 14.03
C THR A 11 11.90 -9.03 14.07
N SER A 12 12.25 -8.56 15.25
CA SER A 12 12.91 -7.26 15.48
C SER A 12 14.38 -7.26 15.05
N GLY A 13 14.96 -6.08 15.00
CA GLY A 13 16.40 -5.87 14.81
C GLY A 13 16.82 -5.91 13.35
N SER A 14 17.94 -6.54 13.05
CA SER A 14 18.55 -6.58 11.72
C SER A 14 17.66 -7.23 10.65
N ALA A 15 16.72 -8.09 11.04
CA ALA A 15 15.74 -8.66 10.11
C ALA A 15 14.93 -7.57 9.39
N VAL A 16 14.52 -6.53 10.13
CA VAL A 16 13.80 -5.39 9.56
C VAL A 16 14.70 -4.57 8.63
N ALA A 17 15.92 -4.30 9.04
CA ALA A 17 16.89 -3.58 8.20
C ALA A 17 17.19 -4.32 6.89
N ASN A 18 17.26 -5.65 6.92
CA ASN A 18 17.51 -6.48 5.73
C ASN A 18 16.36 -6.47 4.73
N ALA A 19 15.16 -6.04 5.13
CA ALA A 19 14.03 -5.86 4.20
C ALA A 19 14.16 -4.58 3.35
N HIS A 20 15.05 -3.66 3.70
CA HIS A 20 15.14 -2.34 3.04
C HIS A 20 15.32 -2.42 1.53
N PRO A 21 16.21 -3.26 0.96
CA PRO A 21 16.34 -3.37 -0.49
C PRO A 21 15.03 -3.76 -1.17
N ALA A 22 14.31 -4.75 -0.61
CA ALA A 22 13.02 -5.19 -1.16
C ALA A 22 11.93 -4.11 -1.05
N VAL A 23 11.96 -3.30 0.01
CA VAL A 23 11.03 -2.19 0.19
C VAL A 23 11.30 -1.09 -0.84
N VAL A 24 12.56 -0.78 -1.13
CA VAL A 24 12.92 0.21 -2.17
C VAL A 24 12.49 -0.26 -3.55
N GLU A 25 12.69 -1.53 -3.89
CA GLU A 25 12.23 -2.10 -5.17
C GLU A 25 10.70 -2.10 -5.26
N ALA A 26 10.00 -2.44 -4.18
CA ALA A 26 8.54 -2.38 -4.14
C ALA A 26 8.00 -0.94 -4.26
N ASP A 27 8.71 0.03 -3.74
CA ASP A 27 8.40 1.46 -3.90
C ASP A 27 8.54 1.88 -5.36
N ALA A 28 9.69 1.59 -5.97
CA ALA A 28 9.98 1.95 -7.36
C ALA A 28 9.02 1.29 -8.36
N ALA A 29 8.62 0.04 -8.09
CA ALA A 29 7.70 -0.71 -8.94
C ALA A 29 6.21 -0.53 -8.60
N GLY A 30 5.86 0.27 -7.59
CA GLY A 30 4.47 0.45 -7.16
C GLY A 30 3.83 -0.85 -6.64
N VAL A 31 4.62 -1.78 -6.09
CA VAL A 31 4.13 -3.08 -5.63
C VAL A 31 3.55 -2.98 -4.22
N PRO A 32 2.26 -3.35 -4.02
CA PRO A 32 1.65 -3.36 -2.70
C PRO A 32 2.34 -4.34 -1.75
N LEU A 33 2.97 -3.83 -0.71
CA LEU A 33 3.69 -4.62 0.29
C LEU A 33 3.41 -4.09 1.70
N ILE A 34 3.14 -4.98 2.63
CA ILE A 34 3.00 -4.65 4.05
C ILE A 34 4.12 -5.32 4.82
N ILE A 35 5.03 -4.52 5.36
CA ILE A 35 6.01 -5.01 6.33
C ILE A 35 5.39 -4.94 7.72
N LEU A 36 5.27 -6.08 8.37
CA LEU A 36 4.80 -6.22 9.74
C LEU A 36 5.98 -6.70 10.61
N SER A 37 6.63 -5.75 11.28
CA SER A 37 7.79 -6.05 12.11
C SER A 37 7.42 -6.11 13.60
N ALA A 38 7.81 -7.19 14.28
CA ALA A 38 7.77 -7.20 15.73
C ALA A 38 8.86 -6.25 16.29
N ASP A 39 8.59 -5.63 17.43
CA ASP A 39 9.55 -4.76 18.11
C ASP A 39 9.48 -4.94 19.63
N ARG A 40 10.50 -4.49 20.32
CA ARG A 40 10.56 -4.43 21.78
C ARG A 40 9.66 -3.31 22.31
N PRO A 41 9.15 -3.41 23.55
CA PRO A 41 8.50 -2.31 24.23
C PRO A 41 9.35 -1.04 24.25
N HIS A 42 8.75 0.12 24.29
CA HIS A 42 9.46 1.41 24.33
C HIS A 42 10.50 1.49 25.45
N ALA A 43 10.22 0.89 26.60
CA ALA A 43 11.14 0.87 27.75
C ALA A 43 12.48 0.18 27.48
N LEU A 44 12.57 -0.65 26.44
CA LEU A 44 13.80 -1.36 26.08
C LEU A 44 14.55 -0.71 24.91
N VAL A 45 14.00 0.30 24.28
CA VAL A 45 14.67 1.01 23.19
C VAL A 45 15.84 1.83 23.73
N ASN A 46 17.01 1.74 23.08
CA ASN A 46 18.26 2.42 23.47
C ASN A 46 18.85 1.98 24.84
N THR A 47 18.45 0.84 25.37
CA THR A 47 18.99 0.30 26.62
C THR A 47 20.10 -0.74 26.41
N GLY A 48 20.43 -1.08 25.16
CA GLY A 48 21.32 -2.19 24.83
C GLY A 48 20.64 -3.57 24.90
N ALA A 49 19.32 -3.62 25.00
CA ALA A 49 18.56 -4.87 24.97
C ALA A 49 18.82 -5.64 23.67
N SER A 50 18.92 -6.97 23.79
CA SER A 50 19.22 -7.85 22.66
C SER A 50 18.23 -7.66 21.51
N GLN A 51 18.73 -7.62 20.28
CA GLN A 51 17.95 -7.56 19.04
C GLN A 51 17.03 -6.32 19.00
N THR A 52 17.51 -5.19 19.54
CA THR A 52 16.75 -3.94 19.61
C THR A 52 17.45 -2.88 18.77
N THR A 53 16.70 -2.29 17.84
CA THR A 53 17.16 -1.14 17.03
C THR A 53 16.04 -0.11 16.97
N VAL A 54 16.31 1.07 16.42
CA VAL A 54 15.27 2.06 16.10
C VAL A 54 14.61 1.62 14.79
N GLN A 55 13.45 0.99 14.89
CA GLN A 55 12.72 0.46 13.73
C GLN A 55 11.71 1.46 13.15
N THR A 56 11.18 2.35 13.97
CA THR A 56 10.26 3.39 13.51
C THR A 56 10.96 4.27 12.48
N GLY A 57 10.37 4.36 11.29
CA GLY A 57 10.93 5.17 10.20
C GLY A 57 12.12 4.55 9.46
N ILE A 58 12.48 3.30 9.73
CA ILE A 58 13.68 2.65 9.15
C ILE A 58 13.69 2.63 7.61
N PHE A 59 12.53 2.60 6.97
CA PHE A 59 12.39 2.60 5.50
C PHE A 59 12.28 4.01 4.90
N GLY A 60 12.24 5.04 5.74
CA GLY A 60 12.23 6.44 5.29
C GLY A 60 11.10 6.75 4.29
N ALA A 61 11.47 7.40 3.20
CA ALA A 61 10.55 7.84 2.15
C ALA A 61 10.03 6.69 1.26
N ALA A 62 10.62 5.49 1.34
CA ALA A 62 10.21 4.36 0.52
C ALA A 62 8.89 3.72 0.96
N THR A 63 8.19 4.29 1.96
CA THR A 63 6.90 3.78 2.41
C THR A 63 5.77 4.80 2.23
N ARG A 64 4.62 4.33 1.71
CA ARG A 64 3.40 5.15 1.56
C ARG A 64 2.71 5.45 2.88
N TYR A 65 2.98 4.63 3.88
CA TYR A 65 2.43 4.76 5.22
C TYR A 65 3.29 4.01 6.23
N GLN A 66 3.39 4.56 7.43
CA GLN A 66 4.03 3.87 8.55
C GLN A 66 3.28 4.16 9.85
N ALA A 67 3.27 3.18 10.74
CA ALA A 67 2.74 3.32 12.08
C ALA A 67 3.54 2.49 13.09
N ASP A 68 3.73 3.07 14.26
CA ASP A 68 4.29 2.39 15.44
C ASP A 68 3.11 2.00 16.36
N LEU A 69 2.84 0.71 16.43
CA LEU A 69 1.76 0.14 17.21
C LEU A 69 2.30 -0.22 18.59
N GLY A 70 2.00 0.61 19.57
CA GLY A 70 2.40 0.38 20.96
C GLY A 70 1.63 -0.77 21.61
N ASP A 71 2.19 -1.32 22.67
CA ASP A 71 1.62 -2.39 23.49
C ASP A 71 0.39 -1.95 24.30
N THR A 72 0.13 -0.64 24.38
CA THR A 72 -1.00 -0.05 25.10
C THR A 72 -2.10 0.48 24.18
N ASN A 73 -1.99 0.29 22.88
CA ASN A 73 -2.98 0.79 21.95
C ASN A 73 -4.31 0.06 22.08
N ALA A 74 -5.40 0.81 22.11
CA ALA A 74 -6.75 0.26 22.07
C ALA A 74 -6.97 -0.51 20.75
N SER A 75 -7.74 -1.60 20.78
CA SER A 75 -8.03 -2.46 19.63
C SER A 75 -8.56 -1.69 18.41
N ASP A 76 -9.42 -0.69 18.64
CA ASP A 76 -9.97 0.13 17.55
C ASP A 76 -8.91 1.05 16.92
N ALA A 77 -7.95 1.54 17.70
CA ALA A 77 -6.83 2.32 17.19
C ALA A 77 -5.95 1.46 16.29
N VAL A 78 -5.60 0.24 16.74
CA VAL A 78 -4.84 -0.73 15.93
C VAL A 78 -5.59 -1.07 14.64
N ALA A 79 -6.88 -1.38 14.74
CA ALA A 79 -7.70 -1.69 13.58
C ALA A 79 -7.75 -0.53 12.57
N ASN A 80 -7.80 0.71 13.05
CA ASN A 80 -7.75 1.90 12.19
C ASN A 80 -6.39 2.04 11.48
N GLN A 81 -5.29 1.83 12.19
CA GLN A 81 -3.94 1.89 11.60
C GLN A 81 -3.76 0.81 10.51
N VAL A 82 -4.21 -0.42 10.79
CA VAL A 82 -4.17 -1.52 9.81
C VAL A 82 -4.98 -1.18 8.56
N ARG A 83 -6.19 -0.63 8.72
CA ARG A 83 -7.01 -0.25 7.57
C ARG A 83 -6.37 0.85 6.73
N ARG A 84 -5.76 1.85 7.36
CA ARG A 84 -5.01 2.90 6.68
C ARG A 84 -3.81 2.33 5.93
N ALA A 85 -3.07 1.42 6.55
CA ALA A 85 -1.95 0.73 5.93
C ALA A 85 -2.38 -0.04 4.68
N VAL A 86 -3.45 -0.85 4.77
CA VAL A 86 -3.99 -1.59 3.63
C VAL A 86 -4.46 -0.66 2.51
N ALA A 87 -5.12 0.45 2.86
CA ALA A 87 -5.58 1.43 1.87
C ALA A 87 -4.40 2.13 1.18
N ALA A 88 -3.36 2.49 1.92
CA ALA A 88 -2.15 3.10 1.38
C ALA A 88 -1.38 2.11 0.51
N ALA A 89 -1.11 0.90 0.99
CA ALA A 89 -0.42 -0.13 0.22
C ALA A 89 -1.11 -0.43 -1.11
N SER A 90 -2.44 -0.50 -1.11
CA SER A 90 -3.24 -0.79 -2.31
C SER A 90 -3.45 0.41 -3.22
N GLY A 91 -2.98 1.60 -2.87
CA GLY A 91 -3.25 2.82 -3.63
C GLY A 91 -4.72 3.22 -3.69
N ARG A 92 -5.58 2.72 -2.78
CA ARG A 92 -7.04 2.92 -2.86
C ARG A 92 -7.47 4.38 -2.79
N LEU A 93 -6.69 5.21 -2.12
CA LEU A 93 -7.00 6.63 -1.93
C LEU A 93 -6.11 7.54 -2.79
N SER A 94 -4.85 7.14 -3.00
CA SER A 94 -3.83 7.92 -3.69
C SER A 94 -3.72 7.59 -5.18
N LEU A 95 -4.15 6.40 -5.61
CA LEU A 95 -3.82 5.77 -6.90
C LEU A 95 -2.31 5.50 -7.06
N ASP A 96 -1.59 5.46 -5.95
CA ASP A 96 -0.16 5.22 -5.85
C ASP A 96 0.07 4.06 -4.87
N PRO A 97 -0.01 2.80 -5.35
CA PRO A 97 0.27 1.63 -4.53
C PRO A 97 1.77 1.56 -4.18
N GLY A 98 2.08 0.85 -3.10
CA GLY A 98 3.47 0.69 -2.69
C GLY A 98 3.61 0.11 -1.29
N PRO A 99 4.84 0.06 -0.77
CA PRO A 99 5.09 -0.53 0.53
C PRO A 99 4.60 0.34 1.69
N VAL A 100 4.23 -0.32 2.77
CA VAL A 100 3.89 0.29 4.06
C VAL A 100 4.57 -0.47 5.19
N HIS A 101 4.79 0.18 6.33
CA HIS A 101 5.41 -0.41 7.49
C HIS A 101 4.53 -0.28 8.73
N LEU A 102 4.25 -1.40 9.37
CA LEU A 102 3.61 -1.49 10.69
C LEU A 102 4.62 -2.09 11.67
N ASN A 103 5.13 -1.26 12.57
CA ASN A 103 6.01 -1.69 13.64
C ASN A 103 5.16 -2.04 14.86
N VAL A 104 5.24 -3.28 15.35
CA VAL A 104 4.37 -3.80 16.41
C VAL A 104 5.21 -4.08 17.66
N ARG A 105 4.98 -3.27 18.68
CA ARG A 105 5.66 -3.44 19.99
C ARG A 105 4.95 -4.48 20.82
N LEU A 106 5.71 -5.47 21.25
CA LEU A 106 5.20 -6.61 22.00
C LEU A 106 5.90 -6.70 23.37
N ALA A 107 5.10 -6.64 24.43
CA ALA A 107 5.57 -6.86 25.78
C ALA A 107 5.39 -8.33 26.22
N PRO A 108 6.30 -8.89 27.05
CA PRO A 108 6.05 -10.20 27.65
C PRO A 108 4.76 -10.25 28.48
N PRO A 109 4.08 -11.42 28.54
CA PRO A 109 4.43 -12.69 27.95
C PRO A 109 4.16 -12.74 26.44
N LEU A 110 5.08 -13.27 25.64
CA LEU A 110 4.99 -13.31 24.17
C LEU A 110 4.22 -14.55 23.66
N ALA A 111 4.01 -15.53 24.53
CA ALA A 111 3.22 -16.71 24.22
C ALA A 111 1.89 -16.64 24.96
N PRO A 112 0.77 -17.03 24.33
CA PRO A 112 -0.51 -17.08 24.99
C PRO A 112 -0.52 -18.18 26.07
N ALA A 113 -1.16 -17.91 27.21
CA ALA A 113 -1.32 -18.88 28.30
C ALA A 113 -2.30 -20.02 27.97
N ALA A 114 -3.13 -19.85 26.95
CA ALA A 114 -4.11 -20.82 26.48
C ALA A 114 -4.18 -20.78 24.94
N PRO A 115 -4.70 -21.84 24.28
CA PRO A 115 -4.91 -21.81 22.83
C PRO A 115 -5.71 -20.57 22.42
N TRP A 116 -5.14 -19.77 21.52
CA TRP A 116 -5.77 -18.55 21.00
C TRP A 116 -6.59 -18.88 19.76
N GLN A 117 -7.83 -18.40 19.74
CA GLN A 117 -8.68 -18.49 18.56
C GLN A 117 -8.73 -17.11 17.88
N VAL A 118 -8.59 -17.13 16.56
CA VAL A 118 -8.75 -15.91 15.76
C VAL A 118 -10.18 -15.39 15.94
N PRO A 119 -10.39 -14.20 16.49
CA PRO A 119 -11.73 -13.66 16.61
C PRO A 119 -12.34 -13.45 15.23
N HIS A 120 -13.63 -13.73 15.09
CA HIS A 120 -14.37 -13.38 13.89
C HIS A 120 -14.44 -11.86 13.77
N LEU A 121 -13.76 -11.33 12.77
CA LEU A 121 -13.74 -9.88 12.51
C LEU A 121 -14.73 -9.56 11.40
N GLU A 122 -15.81 -8.87 11.73
CA GLU A 122 -16.70 -8.31 10.72
C GLU A 122 -15.99 -7.21 9.91
N PRO A 123 -16.03 -7.28 8.58
CA PRO A 123 -15.39 -6.29 7.73
C PRO A 123 -16.06 -4.91 7.88
N LYS A 124 -15.47 -4.01 8.65
CA LYS A 124 -15.93 -2.62 8.77
C LYS A 124 -15.29 -1.77 7.66
N THR A 125 -15.73 -1.93 6.40
CA THR A 125 -15.13 -1.24 5.25
C THR A 125 -15.91 0.00 4.78
N HIS A 126 -17.05 0.30 5.37
CA HIS A 126 -18.01 1.30 4.89
C HIS A 126 -17.51 2.75 4.88
N TRP A 127 -16.46 3.07 5.61
CA TRP A 127 -15.92 4.43 5.72
C TRP A 127 -14.67 4.69 4.85
N LEU A 128 -14.10 3.64 4.22
CA LEU A 128 -13.06 3.79 3.22
C LEU A 128 -13.70 3.89 1.82
N ARG A 129 -14.06 5.10 1.42
CA ARG A 129 -14.45 5.34 0.03
C ARG A 129 -13.19 5.38 -0.83
N ALA A 130 -12.88 4.29 -1.49
CA ALA A 130 -11.84 4.27 -2.51
C ALA A 130 -12.26 5.12 -3.71
N ARG A 131 -11.34 5.92 -4.28
CA ARG A 131 -11.52 6.44 -5.63
C ARG A 131 -11.62 5.24 -6.58
N LYS A 132 -12.55 5.29 -7.51
CA LYS A 132 -12.58 4.31 -8.59
C LYS A 132 -11.34 4.52 -9.44
N PRO A 133 -10.52 3.48 -9.70
CA PRO A 133 -9.44 3.57 -10.67
C PRO A 133 -9.97 4.08 -12.02
N LEU A 134 -9.13 4.82 -12.74
CA LEU A 134 -9.49 5.36 -14.05
C LEU A 134 -9.95 4.27 -15.03
N GLU A 135 -9.31 3.10 -14.99
CA GLU A 135 -9.69 1.89 -15.74
C GLU A 135 -11.18 1.53 -15.56
N LYS A 136 -11.67 1.56 -14.31
CA LYS A 136 -13.10 1.28 -14.04
C LYS A 136 -14.03 2.41 -14.51
N GLN A 137 -13.50 3.62 -14.65
CA GLN A 137 -14.26 4.74 -15.21
C GLN A 137 -14.33 4.65 -16.74
N LEU A 138 -13.36 4.00 -17.37
CA LEU A 138 -13.26 3.81 -18.82
C LEU A 138 -13.84 2.47 -19.29
N ASN A 139 -14.19 1.54 -18.39
CA ASN A 139 -14.81 0.27 -18.76
C ASN A 139 -16.08 0.48 -19.60
N GLY A 140 -16.09 -0.07 -20.81
CA GLY A 140 -17.17 0.08 -21.76
C GLY A 140 -17.23 1.46 -22.44
N VAL A 141 -16.21 2.30 -22.29
CA VAL A 141 -16.09 3.56 -23.01
C VAL A 141 -15.40 3.32 -24.35
N THR A 142 -16.02 3.75 -25.42
CA THR A 142 -15.41 3.74 -26.75
C THR A 142 -14.46 4.93 -26.91
N VAL A 143 -13.50 4.83 -27.82
CA VAL A 143 -12.55 5.91 -28.16
C VAL A 143 -13.28 7.23 -28.44
N SER A 144 -14.43 7.17 -29.10
CA SER A 144 -15.27 8.33 -29.42
C SER A 144 -15.89 9.02 -28.18
N GLN A 145 -16.03 8.31 -27.07
CA GLN A 145 -16.64 8.83 -25.83
C GLN A 145 -15.61 9.38 -24.82
N VAL A 146 -14.31 9.09 -25.02
CA VAL A 146 -13.25 9.49 -24.10
C VAL A 146 -13.16 11.00 -23.94
N GLY A 147 -13.19 11.73 -25.03
CA GLY A 147 -13.13 13.19 -25.02
C GLY A 147 -14.22 13.80 -24.14
N CYS A 148 -15.46 13.36 -24.33
CA CYS A 148 -16.60 13.83 -23.54
C CYS A 148 -16.45 13.48 -22.04
N ARG A 149 -16.06 12.25 -21.71
CA ARG A 149 -15.92 11.80 -20.31
C ARG A 149 -14.77 12.42 -19.55
N LEU A 150 -13.67 12.72 -20.25
CA LEU A 150 -12.47 13.32 -19.64
C LEU A 150 -12.41 14.83 -19.82
N GLY A 151 -13.36 15.43 -20.54
CA GLY A 151 -13.35 16.86 -20.87
C GLY A 151 -12.19 17.24 -21.81
N LEU A 152 -11.75 16.30 -22.66
CA LEU A 152 -10.67 16.50 -23.61
C LEU A 152 -11.23 16.83 -24.98
N ASP A 153 -10.58 17.74 -25.68
CA ASP A 153 -10.92 18.14 -27.05
C ASP A 153 -9.93 17.47 -28.04
N PRO A 154 -10.39 16.51 -28.87
CA PRO A 154 -9.54 15.86 -29.86
C PRO A 154 -8.91 16.78 -30.88
N ALA A 155 -9.49 17.97 -31.14
CA ALA A 155 -8.97 18.96 -32.05
C ALA A 155 -7.75 19.72 -31.51
N ARG A 156 -7.48 19.64 -30.21
CA ARG A 156 -6.31 20.23 -29.59
C ARG A 156 -5.09 19.31 -29.73
N ARG A 157 -3.92 19.91 -29.68
CA ARG A 157 -2.67 19.16 -29.61
C ARG A 157 -2.57 18.49 -28.23
N GLY A 158 -2.28 17.19 -28.21
CA GLY A 158 -2.07 16.40 -27.00
C GLY A 158 -1.01 15.35 -27.20
N VAL A 159 -0.64 14.70 -26.13
CA VAL A 159 0.24 13.54 -26.08
C VAL A 159 -0.38 12.51 -25.16
N ILE A 160 -0.27 11.23 -25.51
CA ILE A 160 -0.72 10.12 -24.69
C ILE A 160 0.51 9.46 -24.10
N VAL A 161 0.62 9.49 -22.76
CA VAL A 161 1.69 8.84 -22.04
C VAL A 161 1.13 7.62 -21.32
N VAL A 162 1.60 6.45 -21.68
CA VAL A 162 1.28 5.19 -21.01
C VAL A 162 2.46 4.82 -20.12
N GLY A 163 2.22 4.81 -18.81
CA GLY A 163 3.22 4.36 -17.84
C GLY A 163 3.40 2.85 -17.87
N ASP A 164 4.35 2.37 -17.09
CA ASP A 164 4.57 0.95 -16.89
C ASP A 164 3.36 0.32 -16.20
N ASN A 165 2.72 -0.66 -16.85
CA ASN A 165 1.59 -1.41 -16.31
C ASN A 165 1.43 -2.75 -17.03
N ASP A 166 0.81 -3.71 -16.35
CA ASP A 166 0.58 -5.08 -16.85
C ASP A 166 -0.72 -5.23 -17.65
N ASP A 167 -1.45 -4.12 -17.93
CA ASP A 167 -2.72 -4.15 -18.62
C ASP A 167 -2.56 -3.96 -20.14
N ALA A 168 -2.53 -5.09 -20.85
CA ALA A 168 -2.42 -5.09 -22.30
C ALA A 168 -3.64 -4.42 -22.99
N GLU A 169 -4.83 -4.46 -22.38
CA GLU A 169 -6.03 -3.82 -22.95
C GLU A 169 -5.90 -2.30 -22.87
N LEU A 170 -5.31 -1.77 -21.79
CA LEU A 170 -5.03 -0.34 -21.66
C LEU A 170 -4.04 0.14 -22.74
N ALA A 171 -3.00 -0.63 -23.00
CA ALA A 171 -2.02 -0.31 -24.05
C ALA A 171 -2.66 -0.26 -25.44
N HIS A 172 -3.49 -1.25 -25.78
CA HIS A 172 -4.23 -1.27 -27.04
C HIS A 172 -5.24 -0.13 -27.15
N PHE A 173 -5.92 0.20 -26.06
CA PHE A 173 -6.85 1.32 -26.01
C PHE A 173 -6.13 2.65 -26.22
N ALA A 174 -5.00 2.87 -25.57
CA ALA A 174 -4.19 4.08 -25.72
C ALA A 174 -3.68 4.23 -27.17
N ALA A 175 -3.20 3.15 -27.78
CA ALA A 175 -2.77 3.16 -29.19
C ALA A 175 -3.92 3.49 -30.15
N SER A 176 -5.11 2.93 -29.90
CA SER A 176 -6.33 3.21 -30.69
C SER A 176 -6.77 4.67 -30.55
N LEU A 177 -6.64 5.23 -29.33
CA LEU A 177 -6.95 6.62 -29.06
C LEU A 177 -5.95 7.56 -29.74
N ALA A 178 -4.65 7.26 -29.65
CA ALA A 178 -3.56 7.99 -30.30
C ALA A 178 -3.81 8.08 -31.82
N HIS A 179 -4.12 6.94 -32.44
CA HIS A 179 -4.42 6.88 -33.88
C HIS A 179 -5.67 7.71 -34.23
N ALA A 180 -6.75 7.57 -33.46
CA ALA A 180 -8.03 8.25 -33.75
C ALA A 180 -7.92 9.78 -33.60
N TRP A 181 -7.09 10.28 -32.70
CA TRP A 181 -6.95 11.71 -32.40
C TRP A 181 -5.70 12.33 -33.04
N GLY A 182 -4.85 11.53 -33.66
CA GLY A 182 -3.56 11.99 -34.21
C GLY A 182 -2.62 12.52 -33.13
N TRP A 183 -2.73 12.03 -31.92
CA TRP A 183 -1.85 12.37 -30.79
C TRP A 183 -0.73 11.32 -30.68
N PRO A 184 0.55 11.75 -30.59
CA PRO A 184 1.65 10.83 -30.34
C PRO A 184 1.62 10.25 -28.92
#